data_12de1b610f8993bf6f5874dd9f2347df
#
_entry.id   12de1b610f8993bf6f5874dd9f2347df
#
_cell.length_a   1.000
_cell.length_b   1.000
_cell.length_c   1.000
_cell.angle_alpha   90.00
_cell.angle_beta   90.00
_cell.angle_gamma   90.00
#
_symmetry.space_group_name_H-M   'P 1'
#
loop_
_entity.id
_entity.type
_entity.pdbx_description
1 polymer ?
#
loop_
_entity_poly.entity_id
_entity_poly.type
_entity_poly.pdbx_seq_one_letter_code
_entity_poly.pdbx_strand_id
1 'polypeptide(L)'
;MGRWMFSVCIMVVEAWGNVYFFDTFLGRKKGIFFCRYRFPAYLAMMFAASTAGYWIDMWKLPVYILGYILLGRVCYQAGWIQGIYFSMLNYSMIFLTDLMLVSLMDLWETQEAIWGIWSVPGALFAKACWIVFIFLFRRVWKEGADYGELTDGEWLKLGLMPLFTLSSIVLTFFRCKEQPELRPICVFLSTGLVMVNFLVIWLLREILERGKKIRMGTESARKTEDQLAHYRDMQAVYERQGRKMHDYKNQIRTMQALVKKGDTQAAAALAERLTESISVEMVAVSTNHPVVDAVLNQKFHAARERGMSMTFRVGDMGGLRLNEEETVILLSNLLDNAIHECVKVVRQGRNAVIHVKLVQEGGKLIFSVRNPVVEKVQVTEGTGLSNVKAVADKYGGDFAVSCDTEKFLAVVML
;
A
#
# COMPACT_ATOMS: atom_id res chain seq x y z
N MET A 1 18.68 -21.50 49.04
CA MET A 1 17.32 -21.12 48.67
C MET A 1 17.25 -19.66 48.13
N GLY A 2 17.86 -18.67 48.81
CA GLY A 2 17.79 -17.27 48.43
C GLY A 2 18.35 -16.93 47.01
N ARG A 3 19.48 -17.51 46.61
CA ARG A 3 20.07 -17.27 45.27
C ARG A 3 19.18 -17.74 44.11
N TRP A 4 18.45 -18.85 44.28
CA TRP A 4 17.53 -19.37 43.26
C TRP A 4 16.29 -18.47 43.10
N MET A 5 15.68 -18.07 44.18
CA MET A 5 14.55 -17.14 44.15
C MET A 5 14.93 -15.81 43.49
N PHE A 6 16.14 -15.36 43.74
CA PHE A 6 16.65 -14.13 43.16
C PHE A 6 16.88 -14.24 41.63
N SER A 7 17.49 -15.33 41.15
CA SER A 7 17.64 -15.55 39.73
C SER A 7 16.29 -15.58 38.98
N VAL A 8 15.28 -16.17 39.61
CA VAL A 8 13.91 -16.18 39.07
C VAL A 8 13.34 -14.75 38.99
N CYS A 9 13.54 -13.93 40.03
CA CYS A 9 13.07 -12.53 40.01
C CYS A 9 13.72 -11.74 38.87
N ILE A 10 15.02 -11.86 38.64
CA ILE A 10 15.72 -11.21 37.53
C ILE A 10 15.13 -11.69 36.20
N MET A 11 14.93 -12.97 35.99
CA MET A 11 14.34 -13.52 34.76
C MET A 11 12.95 -12.96 34.50
N VAL A 12 12.12 -12.80 35.52
CA VAL A 12 10.78 -12.21 35.41
C VAL A 12 10.88 -10.74 34.95
N VAL A 13 11.76 -9.97 35.56
CA VAL A 13 11.98 -8.54 35.21
C VAL A 13 12.51 -8.41 33.80
N GLU A 14 13.49 -9.24 33.41
CA GLU A 14 14.02 -9.26 32.04
C GLU A 14 12.96 -9.68 31.00
N ALA A 15 12.18 -10.73 31.29
CA ALA A 15 11.11 -11.17 30.41
C ALA A 15 10.08 -10.06 30.16
N TRP A 16 9.71 -9.33 31.22
CA TRP A 16 8.82 -8.17 31.11
C TRP A 16 9.44 -7.02 30.30
N GLY A 17 10.70 -6.69 30.55
CA GLY A 17 11.42 -5.68 29.80
C GLY A 17 11.58 -6.03 28.33
N ASN A 18 11.84 -7.31 28.00
CA ASN A 18 11.89 -7.79 26.62
C ASN A 18 10.56 -7.62 25.90
N VAL A 19 9.44 -8.02 26.51
CA VAL A 19 8.11 -7.78 25.96
C VAL A 19 7.90 -6.29 25.70
N TYR A 20 8.28 -5.44 26.68
CA TYR A 20 8.12 -4.00 26.58
C TYR A 20 9.00 -3.40 25.48
N PHE A 21 10.25 -3.87 25.31
CA PHE A 21 11.15 -3.48 24.24
C PHE A 21 10.56 -3.81 22.87
N PHE A 22 10.23 -5.07 22.63
CA PHE A 22 9.71 -5.49 21.34
C PHE A 22 8.34 -4.88 21.02
N ASP A 23 7.49 -4.65 22.01
CA ASP A 23 6.23 -3.90 21.87
C ASP A 23 6.44 -2.44 21.49
N THR A 24 7.60 -1.87 21.82
CA THR A 24 7.93 -0.46 21.47
C THR A 24 8.35 -0.35 20.01
N PHE A 25 9.15 -1.30 19.54
CA PHE A 25 9.77 -1.20 18.22
C PHE A 25 9.07 -2.01 17.13
N LEU A 26 8.38 -3.08 17.46
CA LEU A 26 7.74 -3.97 16.49
C LEU A 26 6.22 -3.94 16.60
N GLY A 27 5.57 -3.95 15.45
CA GLY A 27 4.12 -4.07 15.38
C GLY A 27 3.61 -5.41 15.92
N ARG A 28 2.58 -5.39 16.78
CA ARG A 28 2.01 -6.60 17.37
C ARG A 28 1.19 -7.38 16.35
N LYS A 29 1.33 -8.70 16.32
CA LYS A 29 0.38 -9.55 15.60
C LYS A 29 -0.98 -9.50 16.28
N LYS A 30 -2.04 -9.36 15.47
CA LYS A 30 -3.42 -9.41 15.95
C LYS A 30 -3.79 -10.86 16.29
N GLY A 31 -4.34 -11.07 17.49
CA GLY A 31 -4.83 -12.39 17.96
C GLY A 31 -4.64 -12.55 19.45
N ILE A 32 -5.65 -13.15 20.12
CA ILE A 32 -5.66 -13.35 21.57
C ILE A 32 -4.48 -14.23 22.01
N PHE A 33 -4.15 -15.26 21.23
CA PHE A 33 -3.04 -16.17 21.50
C PHE A 33 -1.72 -15.40 21.58
N PHE A 34 -1.38 -14.60 20.57
CA PHE A 34 -0.11 -13.85 20.53
C PHE A 34 -0.02 -12.79 21.62
N CYS A 35 -1.14 -12.21 22.04
CA CYS A 35 -1.17 -11.22 23.11
C CYS A 35 -0.94 -11.85 24.49
N ARG A 36 -1.55 -13.01 24.76
CA ARG A 36 -1.57 -13.65 26.09
C ARG A 36 -0.28 -14.41 26.40
N TYR A 37 0.33 -15.05 25.41
CA TYR A 37 1.46 -15.97 25.64
C TYR A 37 2.84 -15.37 25.43
N ARG A 38 2.96 -14.09 25.07
CA ARG A 38 4.27 -13.43 24.88
C ARG A 38 5.15 -13.48 26.12
N PHE A 39 4.64 -13.01 27.24
CA PHE A 39 5.39 -13.01 28.49
C PHE A 39 5.85 -14.40 28.94
N PRO A 40 4.97 -15.41 29.03
CA PRO A 40 5.40 -16.76 29.34
C PRO A 40 6.42 -17.33 28.34
N ALA A 41 6.32 -16.99 27.05
CA ALA A 41 7.27 -17.44 26.04
C ALA A 41 8.69 -16.84 26.26
N TYR A 42 8.76 -15.54 26.54
CA TYR A 42 10.04 -14.91 26.91
C TYR A 42 10.61 -15.48 28.21
N LEU A 43 9.79 -15.73 29.21
CA LEU A 43 10.22 -16.31 30.47
C LEU A 43 10.73 -17.74 30.29
N ALA A 44 10.06 -18.58 29.48
CA ALA A 44 10.50 -19.93 29.14
C ALA A 44 11.81 -19.94 28.38
N MET A 45 11.97 -19.01 27.42
CA MET A 45 13.23 -18.85 26.69
C MET A 45 14.38 -18.47 27.62
N MET A 46 14.17 -17.54 28.55
CA MET A 46 15.20 -17.14 29.51
C MET A 46 15.60 -18.27 30.44
N PHE A 47 14.61 -19.05 30.88
CA PHE A 47 14.89 -20.24 31.67
C PHE A 47 15.71 -21.28 30.88
N ALA A 48 15.37 -21.53 29.62
CA ALA A 48 16.12 -22.42 28.73
C ALA A 48 17.55 -21.91 28.50
N ALA A 49 17.74 -20.60 28.28
CA ALA A 49 19.06 -20.01 28.12
C ALA A 49 19.91 -20.09 29.39
N SER A 50 19.29 -19.92 30.55
CA SER A 50 19.96 -20.06 31.85
C SER A 50 20.41 -21.50 32.11
N THR A 51 19.58 -22.49 31.76
CA THR A 51 19.94 -23.91 31.89
C THR A 51 21.02 -24.34 30.90
N ALA A 52 20.94 -23.84 29.64
CA ALA A 52 21.98 -24.09 28.65
C ALA A 52 23.36 -23.54 29.10
N GLY A 53 23.36 -22.35 29.71
CA GLY A 53 24.59 -21.75 30.22
C GLY A 53 25.16 -22.40 31.47
N TYR A 54 24.40 -23.27 32.13
CA TYR A 54 24.96 -24.11 33.22
C TYR A 54 25.98 -25.13 32.70
N TRP A 55 25.77 -25.63 31.48
CA TRP A 55 26.64 -26.61 30.87
C TRP A 55 27.87 -25.98 30.19
N ILE A 56 27.66 -24.84 29.47
CA ILE A 56 28.74 -24.12 28.77
C ILE A 56 28.36 -22.64 28.74
N ASP A 57 29.14 -21.79 29.42
CA ASP A 57 28.88 -20.34 29.52
C ASP A 57 28.75 -19.62 28.15
N MET A 58 29.51 -20.12 27.16
CA MET A 58 29.49 -19.55 25.79
C MET A 58 28.17 -19.76 25.04
N TRP A 59 27.33 -20.74 25.40
CA TRP A 59 26.08 -21.04 24.72
C TRP A 59 24.92 -20.10 25.12
N LYS A 60 25.07 -19.33 26.19
CA LYS A 60 24.03 -18.36 26.60
C LYS A 60 23.74 -17.33 25.50
N LEU A 61 24.79 -16.71 24.93
CA LEU A 61 24.65 -15.69 23.89
C LEU A 61 23.90 -16.17 22.64
N PRO A 62 24.28 -17.27 21.98
CA PRO A 62 23.56 -17.78 20.82
C PRO A 62 22.11 -18.14 21.13
N VAL A 63 21.84 -18.74 22.30
CA VAL A 63 20.47 -19.16 22.69
C VAL A 63 19.58 -17.94 22.89
N TYR A 64 20.07 -16.86 23.54
CA TYR A 64 19.32 -15.63 23.69
C TYR A 64 19.01 -14.98 22.35
N ILE A 65 20.00 -14.80 21.48
CA ILE A 65 19.82 -14.17 20.18
C ILE A 65 18.84 -14.99 19.32
N LEU A 66 19.02 -16.30 19.23
CA LEU A 66 18.12 -17.17 18.48
C LEU A 66 16.69 -17.14 19.03
N GLY A 67 16.56 -17.19 20.35
CA GLY A 67 15.26 -17.11 21.03
C GLY A 67 14.55 -15.79 20.76
N TYR A 68 15.24 -14.66 20.81
CA TYR A 68 14.66 -13.36 20.49
C TYR A 68 14.22 -13.26 19.03
N ILE A 69 15.02 -13.77 18.07
CA ILE A 69 14.66 -13.80 16.66
C ILE A 69 13.38 -14.63 16.45
N LEU A 70 13.33 -15.83 17.02
CA LEU A 70 12.16 -16.72 16.91
C LEU A 70 10.90 -16.08 17.52
N LEU A 71 10.99 -15.56 18.75
CA LEU A 71 9.87 -14.92 19.42
C LEU A 71 9.44 -13.63 18.71
N GLY A 72 10.41 -12.86 18.21
CA GLY A 72 10.16 -11.69 17.36
C GLY A 72 9.33 -12.05 16.12
N ARG A 73 9.67 -13.15 15.47
CA ARG A 73 8.95 -13.64 14.29
C ARG A 73 7.58 -14.22 14.60
N VAL A 74 7.45 -14.92 15.71
CA VAL A 74 6.19 -15.57 16.14
C VAL A 74 5.18 -14.54 16.64
N CYS A 75 5.61 -13.62 17.52
CA CYS A 75 4.71 -12.73 18.25
C CYS A 75 4.48 -11.36 17.56
N TYR A 76 5.37 -10.96 16.64
CA TYR A 76 5.35 -9.63 16.04
C TYR A 76 5.27 -9.66 14.51
N GLN A 77 4.84 -8.54 13.92
CA GLN A 77 4.78 -8.34 12.48
C GLN A 77 6.13 -7.80 11.97
N ALA A 78 7.17 -8.62 12.07
CA ALA A 78 8.50 -8.24 11.65
C ALA A 78 9.05 -9.14 10.55
N GLY A 79 9.80 -8.59 9.62
CA GLY A 79 10.65 -9.33 8.70
C GLY A 79 11.77 -10.07 9.43
N TRP A 80 12.41 -11.05 8.79
CA TRP A 80 13.50 -11.80 9.39
C TRP A 80 14.68 -10.89 9.76
N ILE A 81 15.07 -9.99 8.86
CA ILE A 81 16.23 -9.10 9.05
C ILE A 81 15.94 -8.05 10.14
N GLN A 82 14.72 -7.51 10.18
CA GLN A 82 14.27 -6.64 11.27
C GLN A 82 14.30 -7.35 12.62
N GLY A 83 13.80 -8.58 12.67
CA GLY A 83 13.83 -9.41 13.88
C GLY A 83 15.26 -9.64 14.38
N ILE A 84 16.20 -9.93 13.48
CA ILE A 84 17.63 -10.07 13.80
C ILE A 84 18.18 -8.76 14.36
N TYR A 85 17.96 -7.64 13.67
CA TYR A 85 18.43 -6.32 14.08
C TYR A 85 17.98 -5.96 15.50
N PHE A 86 16.68 -6.00 15.76
CA PHE A 86 16.14 -5.63 17.08
C PHE A 86 16.52 -6.63 18.17
N SER A 87 16.71 -7.90 17.84
CA SER A 87 17.19 -8.92 18.79
C SER A 87 18.63 -8.65 19.20
N MET A 88 19.52 -8.37 18.26
CA MET A 88 20.90 -8.01 18.53
C MET A 88 21.01 -6.69 19.29
N LEU A 89 20.21 -5.69 18.92
CA LEU A 89 20.16 -4.40 19.59
C LEU A 89 19.69 -4.55 21.05
N ASN A 90 18.60 -5.29 21.29
CA ASN A 90 18.09 -5.51 22.64
C ASN A 90 19.11 -6.21 23.51
N TYR A 91 19.73 -7.28 23.01
CA TYR A 91 20.73 -8.01 23.76
C TYR A 91 21.97 -7.16 24.05
N SER A 92 22.42 -6.37 23.07
CA SER A 92 23.55 -5.45 23.27
C SER A 92 23.27 -4.41 24.35
N MET A 93 22.05 -3.87 24.40
CA MET A 93 21.63 -2.88 25.42
C MET A 93 21.56 -3.49 26.81
N ILE A 94 21.03 -4.71 26.97
CA ILE A 94 21.01 -5.43 28.25
C ILE A 94 22.44 -5.63 28.76
N PHE A 95 23.31 -6.17 27.90
CA PHE A 95 24.69 -6.50 28.30
C PHE A 95 25.55 -5.26 28.56
N LEU A 96 25.36 -4.18 27.80
CA LEU A 96 26.02 -2.90 28.05
C LEU A 96 25.66 -2.30 29.40
N THR A 97 24.36 -2.34 29.76
CA THR A 97 23.93 -1.83 31.07
C THR A 97 24.48 -2.66 32.22
N ASP A 98 24.55 -3.98 32.05
CA ASP A 98 25.14 -4.88 33.02
C ASP A 98 26.65 -4.60 33.15
N LEU A 99 27.40 -4.51 32.04
CA LEU A 99 28.84 -4.27 32.03
C LEU A 99 29.20 -2.89 32.61
N MET A 100 28.44 -1.84 32.23
CA MET A 100 28.65 -0.49 32.74
C MET A 100 28.49 -0.42 34.27
N LEU A 101 27.46 -1.08 34.80
CA LEU A 101 27.19 -1.04 36.23
C LEU A 101 28.16 -1.89 37.03
N VAL A 102 28.53 -3.09 36.56
CA VAL A 102 29.57 -3.89 37.16
C VAL A 102 30.88 -3.12 37.21
N SER A 103 31.27 -2.47 36.11
CA SER A 103 32.50 -1.68 36.05
C SER A 103 32.46 -0.42 36.94
N LEU A 104 31.30 0.24 37.11
CA LEU A 104 31.13 1.36 38.03
C LEU A 104 31.22 0.92 39.49
N MET A 105 30.61 -0.19 39.84
CA MET A 105 30.67 -0.72 41.21
C MET A 105 32.10 -1.14 41.59
N ASP A 106 32.85 -1.72 40.63
CA ASP A 106 34.24 -2.10 40.80
C ASP A 106 35.19 -0.90 41.07
N LEU A 107 34.84 0.30 40.63
CA LEU A 107 35.59 1.52 40.93
C LEU A 107 35.41 1.98 42.37
N TRP A 108 34.33 1.54 43.03
CA TRP A 108 33.95 2.01 44.39
C TRP A 108 34.31 1.03 45.49
N GLU A 109 34.45 -0.27 45.23
CA GLU A 109 34.69 -1.31 46.22
C GLU A 109 36.00 -2.10 46.01
N THR A 110 36.60 -2.54 47.13
CA THR A 110 37.82 -3.35 47.13
C THR A 110 37.61 -4.77 46.58
N GLN A 111 38.67 -5.37 46.06
CA GLN A 111 38.74 -6.58 45.21
C GLN A 111 37.95 -7.83 45.65
N GLU A 112 37.57 -7.99 46.93
CA GLU A 112 36.85 -9.19 47.39
C GLU A 112 35.34 -9.16 47.09
N ALA A 113 34.75 -7.95 46.89
CA ALA A 113 33.35 -7.78 46.60
C ALA A 113 32.97 -8.13 45.14
N ILE A 114 33.90 -8.13 44.22
CA ILE A 114 33.70 -8.15 42.76
C ILE A 114 33.06 -9.46 42.26
N TRP A 115 33.37 -10.55 42.82
CA TRP A 115 32.79 -11.86 42.42
C TRP A 115 31.53 -12.23 43.23
N GLY A 116 31.27 -11.52 44.34
CA GLY A 116 29.98 -11.49 45.03
C GLY A 116 28.96 -10.55 44.42
N ILE A 117 29.33 -9.82 43.38
CA ILE A 117 28.66 -8.66 42.76
C ILE A 117 27.47 -9.03 41.85
N TRP A 118 27.26 -10.23 41.65
CA TRP A 118 25.89 -10.62 41.46
C TRP A 118 25.12 -10.47 42.79
N SER A 119 25.54 -9.46 43.58
CA SER A 119 24.71 -9.01 44.69
C SER A 119 23.38 -8.54 44.13
N VAL A 120 22.35 -9.05 44.72
CA VAL A 120 20.93 -8.83 44.40
C VAL A 120 20.61 -7.37 44.03
N PRO A 121 21.11 -6.33 44.71
CA PRO A 121 20.82 -4.94 44.42
C PRO A 121 21.41 -4.43 43.11
N GLY A 122 22.66 -4.80 42.78
CA GLY A 122 23.34 -4.31 41.57
C GLY A 122 22.69 -4.83 40.27
N ALA A 123 22.39 -6.12 40.22
CA ALA A 123 21.72 -6.70 39.08
C ALA A 123 20.30 -6.13 38.87
N LEU A 124 19.53 -5.90 39.94
CA LEU A 124 18.23 -5.27 39.86
C LEU A 124 18.31 -3.82 39.38
N PHE A 125 19.35 -3.08 39.87
CA PHE A 125 19.57 -1.71 39.42
C PHE A 125 19.94 -1.63 37.93
N ALA A 126 20.77 -2.57 37.43
CA ALA A 126 21.09 -2.69 36.01
C ALA A 126 19.81 -2.88 35.15
N LYS A 127 18.95 -3.79 35.57
CA LYS A 127 17.69 -4.05 34.86
C LYS A 127 16.72 -2.86 34.96
N ALA A 128 16.70 -2.18 36.10
CA ALA A 128 15.91 -0.95 36.24
C ALA A 128 16.41 0.16 35.28
N CYS A 129 17.72 0.37 35.18
CA CYS A 129 18.31 1.30 34.23
C CYS A 129 17.95 0.96 32.77
N TRP A 130 18.07 -0.32 32.39
CA TRP A 130 17.65 -0.79 31.06
C TRP A 130 16.17 -0.53 30.78
N ILE A 131 15.28 -0.80 31.74
CA ILE A 131 13.84 -0.51 31.62
C ILE A 131 13.58 1.00 31.50
N VAL A 132 14.27 1.83 32.25
CA VAL A 132 14.18 3.29 32.14
C VAL A 132 14.60 3.75 30.74
N PHE A 133 15.67 3.17 30.19
CA PHE A 133 16.07 3.42 28.79
C PHE A 133 14.94 3.09 27.81
N ILE A 134 14.33 1.92 27.92
CA ILE A 134 13.22 1.53 27.03
C ILE A 134 12.05 2.51 27.20
N PHE A 135 11.74 2.92 28.43
CA PHE A 135 10.66 3.87 28.71
C PHE A 135 10.91 5.24 28.07
N LEU A 136 12.15 5.76 28.18
CA LEU A 136 12.55 7.01 27.52
C LEU A 136 12.46 6.88 25.98
N PHE A 137 12.90 5.74 25.42
CA PHE A 137 12.75 5.46 24.01
C PHE A 137 11.29 5.44 23.59
N ARG A 138 10.42 4.75 24.32
CA ARG A 138 9.00 4.68 24.02
C ARG A 138 8.34 6.06 23.99
N ARG A 139 8.75 6.97 24.87
CA ARG A 139 8.24 8.34 24.88
C ARG A 139 8.66 9.13 23.63
N VAL A 140 9.86 8.85 23.13
CA VAL A 140 10.41 9.47 21.92
C VAL A 140 9.92 8.77 20.66
N TRP A 141 9.81 7.43 20.70
CA TRP A 141 9.36 6.58 19.60
C TRP A 141 7.85 6.50 19.59
N LYS A 142 7.20 7.32 18.79
CA LYS A 142 5.73 7.25 18.62
C LYS A 142 5.36 5.89 18.02
N GLU A 143 4.35 5.23 18.59
CA GLU A 143 3.82 3.95 18.11
C GLU A 143 3.47 4.05 16.61
N GLY A 144 3.92 3.09 15.82
CA GLY A 144 3.57 2.97 14.40
C GLY A 144 4.60 3.49 13.41
N ALA A 145 5.89 3.41 13.71
CA ALA A 145 6.90 3.55 12.66
C ALA A 145 6.67 2.48 11.59
N ASP A 146 6.31 2.90 10.40
CA ASP A 146 6.15 2.01 9.25
C ASP A 146 7.54 1.65 8.71
N TYR A 147 8.03 0.48 9.14
CA TYR A 147 9.33 -0.04 8.70
C TYR A 147 9.32 -0.61 7.27
N GLY A 148 8.16 -0.63 6.61
CA GLY A 148 8.03 -1.11 5.23
C GLY A 148 8.77 -0.26 4.21
N GLU A 149 9.31 0.88 4.62
CA GLU A 149 10.07 1.81 3.76
C GLU A 149 11.55 1.41 3.61
N LEU A 150 12.12 0.63 4.54
CA LEU A 150 13.51 0.20 4.47
C LEU A 150 13.64 -1.13 3.73
N THR A 151 14.55 -1.14 2.77
CA THR A 151 14.93 -2.36 2.04
C THR A 151 15.74 -3.30 2.93
N ASP A 152 15.75 -4.59 2.60
CA ASP A 152 16.56 -5.59 3.32
C ASP A 152 18.04 -5.22 3.35
N GLY A 153 18.57 -4.59 2.28
CA GLY A 153 19.94 -4.10 2.22
C GLY A 153 20.24 -2.96 3.20
N GLU A 154 19.28 -2.08 3.46
CA GLU A 154 19.40 -1.00 4.45
C GLU A 154 19.35 -1.56 5.87
N TRP A 155 18.47 -2.51 6.14
CA TRP A 155 18.45 -3.24 7.41
C TRP A 155 19.76 -3.97 7.70
N LEU A 156 20.37 -4.58 6.67
CA LEU A 156 21.66 -5.25 6.81
C LEU A 156 22.76 -4.26 7.20
N LYS A 157 22.82 -3.08 6.56
CA LYS A 157 23.77 -2.01 6.90
C LYS A 157 23.60 -1.52 8.33
N LEU A 158 22.34 -1.30 8.77
CA LEU A 158 22.03 -0.92 10.14
C LEU A 158 22.45 -2.01 11.13
N GLY A 159 22.33 -3.29 10.77
CA GLY A 159 22.70 -4.45 11.59
C GLY A 159 24.19 -4.54 11.91
N LEU A 160 25.06 -3.89 11.12
CA LEU A 160 26.50 -3.83 11.41
C LEU A 160 26.81 -3.15 12.75
N MET A 161 26.01 -2.16 13.14
CA MET A 161 26.22 -1.43 14.41
C MET A 161 25.99 -2.29 15.66
N PRO A 162 24.84 -2.96 15.86
CA PRO A 162 24.67 -3.85 17.01
C PRO A 162 25.63 -5.04 16.97
N LEU A 163 26.03 -5.52 15.78
CA LEU A 163 27.04 -6.56 15.64
C LEU A 163 28.41 -6.09 16.14
N PHE A 164 28.83 -4.88 15.74
CA PHE A 164 30.08 -4.27 16.23
C PHE A 164 30.00 -4.05 17.73
N THR A 165 28.89 -3.58 18.26
CA THR A 165 28.66 -3.39 19.68
C THR A 165 28.83 -4.70 20.45
N LEU A 166 28.18 -5.78 19.99
CA LEU A 166 28.27 -7.10 20.64
C LEU A 166 29.70 -7.65 20.63
N SER A 167 30.42 -7.55 19.51
CA SER A 167 31.81 -7.99 19.43
C SER A 167 32.71 -7.18 20.35
N SER A 168 32.54 -5.87 20.41
CA SER A 168 33.27 -4.98 21.30
C SER A 168 33.03 -5.29 22.79
N ILE A 169 31.77 -5.56 23.16
CA ILE A 169 31.39 -5.94 24.52
C ILE A 169 32.06 -7.25 24.92
N VAL A 170 32.01 -8.27 24.07
CA VAL A 170 32.62 -9.57 24.35
C VAL A 170 34.12 -9.41 24.56
N LEU A 171 34.79 -8.66 23.68
CA LEU A 171 36.23 -8.40 23.80
C LEU A 171 36.55 -7.65 25.09
N THR A 172 35.80 -6.59 25.42
CA THR A 172 35.98 -5.78 26.61
C THR A 172 35.78 -6.62 27.88
N PHE A 173 34.77 -7.48 27.91
CA PHE A 173 34.49 -8.35 29.05
C PHE A 173 35.66 -9.32 29.33
N PHE A 174 36.19 -9.97 28.30
CA PHE A 174 37.33 -10.87 28.48
C PHE A 174 38.58 -10.12 28.94
N ARG A 175 38.87 -8.95 28.38
CA ARG A 175 40.02 -8.14 28.77
C ARG A 175 39.93 -7.62 30.20
N CYS A 176 38.75 -7.14 30.64
CA CYS A 176 38.54 -6.67 32.00
C CYS A 176 38.65 -7.80 33.03
N LYS A 177 38.30 -9.04 32.63
CA LYS A 177 38.46 -10.22 33.47
C LYS A 177 39.94 -10.56 33.70
N GLU A 178 40.75 -10.46 32.66
CA GLU A 178 42.17 -10.78 32.71
C GLU A 178 43.03 -9.69 33.36
N GLN A 179 42.69 -8.42 33.13
CA GLN A 179 43.45 -7.25 33.54
C GLN A 179 42.56 -6.24 34.29
N PRO A 180 42.48 -6.34 35.62
CA PRO A 180 41.67 -5.43 36.42
C PRO A 180 41.98 -3.93 36.28
N GLU A 181 43.22 -3.61 35.94
CA GLU A 181 43.70 -2.22 35.75
C GLU A 181 43.02 -1.51 34.58
N LEU A 182 42.43 -2.27 33.64
CA LEU A 182 41.71 -1.72 32.49
C LEU A 182 40.22 -1.35 32.76
N ARG A 183 39.72 -1.56 33.98
CA ARG A 183 38.33 -1.32 34.35
C ARG A 183 37.84 0.10 34.08
N PRO A 184 38.60 1.19 34.39
CA PRO A 184 38.15 2.54 34.04
C PRO A 184 37.94 2.73 32.56
N ILE A 185 38.80 2.09 31.73
CA ILE A 185 38.67 2.11 30.27
C ILE A 185 37.42 1.34 29.84
N CYS A 186 37.07 0.24 30.52
CA CYS A 186 35.86 -0.53 30.26
C CYS A 186 34.59 0.27 30.55
N VAL A 187 34.55 1.09 31.63
CA VAL A 187 33.45 2.01 31.94
C VAL A 187 33.31 3.03 30.82
N PHE A 188 34.39 3.64 30.41
CA PHE A 188 34.40 4.66 29.36
C PHE A 188 33.89 4.08 28.01
N LEU A 189 34.42 2.92 27.61
CA LEU A 189 34.03 2.24 26.36
C LEU A 189 32.56 1.80 26.39
N SER A 190 32.09 1.19 27.51
CA SER A 190 30.70 0.74 27.59
C SER A 190 29.73 1.92 27.58
N THR A 191 30.06 3.04 28.26
CA THR A 191 29.25 4.25 28.23
C THR A 191 29.20 4.86 26.82
N GLY A 192 30.34 4.92 26.13
CA GLY A 192 30.41 5.37 24.73
C GLY A 192 29.57 4.50 23.80
N LEU A 193 29.62 3.18 23.96
CA LEU A 193 28.81 2.24 23.16
C LEU A 193 27.31 2.38 23.44
N VAL A 194 26.90 2.65 24.68
CA VAL A 194 25.49 2.98 24.99
C VAL A 194 25.05 4.24 24.25
N MET A 195 25.86 5.30 24.28
CA MET A 195 25.57 6.54 23.56
C MET A 195 25.46 6.33 22.04
N VAL A 196 26.38 5.53 21.47
CA VAL A 196 26.36 5.22 20.03
C VAL A 196 25.08 4.46 19.65
N ASN A 197 24.66 3.45 20.41
CA ASN A 197 23.41 2.75 20.17
C ASN A 197 22.20 3.68 20.27
N PHE A 198 22.21 4.59 21.25
CA PHE A 198 21.16 5.61 21.35
C PHE A 198 21.10 6.51 20.13
N LEU A 199 22.25 7.00 19.67
CA LEU A 199 22.37 7.85 18.50
C LEU A 199 21.86 7.13 17.23
N VAL A 200 22.22 5.85 17.06
CA VAL A 200 21.78 5.04 15.90
C VAL A 200 20.25 4.90 15.88
N ILE A 201 19.62 4.61 17.02
CA ILE A 201 18.17 4.51 17.12
C ILE A 201 17.52 5.87 16.83
N TRP A 202 18.09 6.95 17.33
CA TRP A 202 17.58 8.31 17.08
C TRP A 202 17.70 8.68 15.60
N LEU A 203 18.83 8.39 14.96
CA LEU A 203 19.02 8.60 13.51
C LEU A 203 18.08 7.75 12.66
N LEU A 204 17.90 6.49 13.03
CA LEU A 204 16.94 5.60 12.35
C LEU A 204 15.53 6.21 12.37
N ARG A 205 15.08 6.68 13.53
CA ARG A 205 13.80 7.37 13.64
C ARG A 205 13.73 8.59 12.72
N GLU A 206 14.76 9.43 12.72
CA GLU A 206 14.77 10.65 11.90
C GLU A 206 14.72 10.33 10.40
N ILE A 207 15.42 9.29 9.96
CA ILE A 207 15.37 8.79 8.57
C ILE A 207 13.95 8.34 8.21
N LEU A 208 13.31 7.56 9.06
CA LEU A 208 11.93 7.08 8.83
C LEU A 208 10.92 8.24 8.79
N GLU A 209 11.03 9.22 9.71
CA GLU A 209 10.16 10.39 9.71
C GLU A 209 10.36 11.26 8.45
N ARG A 210 11.59 11.43 7.98
CA ARG A 210 11.90 12.15 6.73
C ARG A 210 11.35 11.43 5.51
N GLY A 211 11.55 10.11 5.42
CA GLY A 211 11.00 9.27 4.35
C GLY A 211 9.49 9.42 4.25
N LYS A 212 8.79 9.32 5.38
CA LYS A 212 7.33 9.51 5.44
C LYS A 212 6.88 10.90 4.96
N LYS A 213 7.59 11.96 5.36
CA LYS A 213 7.28 13.33 4.91
C LYS A 213 7.47 13.51 3.40
N ILE A 214 8.56 12.96 2.85
CA ILE A 214 8.83 13.00 1.41
C ILE A 214 7.72 12.28 0.64
N ARG A 215 7.34 11.09 1.07
CA ARG A 215 6.28 10.29 0.44
C ARG A 215 4.93 11.02 0.46
N MET A 216 4.54 11.57 1.61
CA MET A 216 3.31 12.37 1.70
C MET A 216 3.35 13.59 0.77
N GLY A 217 4.53 14.25 0.67
CA GLY A 217 4.73 15.38 -0.24
C GLY A 217 4.59 14.98 -1.71
N THR A 218 5.20 13.86 -2.13
CA THR A 218 5.10 13.36 -3.51
C THR A 218 3.68 12.91 -3.87
N GLU A 219 2.98 12.25 -2.94
CA GLU A 219 1.59 11.84 -3.16
C GLU A 219 0.65 13.05 -3.28
N SER A 220 0.85 14.07 -2.44
CA SER A 220 0.09 15.32 -2.52
C SER A 220 0.37 16.06 -3.84
N ALA A 221 1.62 16.15 -4.26
CA ALA A 221 2.00 16.76 -5.53
C ALA A 221 1.36 16.05 -6.72
N ARG A 222 1.36 14.72 -6.73
CA ARG A 222 0.71 13.91 -7.77
C ARG A 222 -0.80 14.16 -7.84
N LYS A 223 -1.48 14.19 -6.68
CA LYS A 223 -2.92 14.51 -6.65
C LYS A 223 -3.23 15.90 -7.23
N THR A 224 -2.37 16.87 -6.93
CA THR A 224 -2.51 18.23 -7.48
C THR A 224 -2.30 18.27 -8.99
N GLU A 225 -1.32 17.50 -9.49
CA GLU A 225 -1.05 17.39 -10.93
C GLU A 225 -2.22 16.75 -11.69
N ASP A 226 -2.78 15.66 -11.13
CA ASP A 226 -3.97 14.98 -11.68
C ASP A 226 -5.18 15.95 -11.72
N GLN A 227 -5.39 16.76 -10.67
CA GLN A 227 -6.44 17.77 -10.63
C GLN A 227 -6.22 18.88 -11.67
N LEU A 228 -4.99 19.33 -11.84
CA LEU A 228 -4.66 20.34 -12.87
C LEU A 228 -4.85 19.79 -14.27
N ALA A 229 -4.50 18.54 -14.54
CA ALA A 229 -4.76 17.88 -15.81
C ALA A 229 -6.26 17.86 -16.12
N HIS A 230 -7.06 17.41 -15.16
CA HIS A 230 -8.53 17.38 -15.28
C HIS A 230 -9.12 18.78 -15.52
N TYR A 231 -8.61 19.80 -14.82
CA TYR A 231 -9.04 21.17 -15.01
C TYR A 231 -8.73 21.69 -16.42
N ARG A 232 -7.54 21.37 -16.96
CA ARG A 232 -7.15 21.74 -18.34
C ARG A 232 -8.05 21.08 -19.38
N ASP A 233 -8.39 19.81 -19.20
CA ASP A 233 -9.29 19.07 -20.08
C ASP A 233 -10.69 19.69 -20.08
N MET A 234 -11.19 20.05 -18.92
CA MET A 234 -12.48 20.72 -18.78
C MET A 234 -12.48 22.10 -19.44
N GLN A 235 -11.40 22.88 -19.27
CA GLN A 235 -11.25 24.17 -19.94
C GLN A 235 -11.24 24.02 -21.48
N ALA A 236 -10.55 23.02 -22.00
CA ALA A 236 -10.53 22.75 -23.44
C ALA A 236 -11.92 22.41 -23.99
N VAL A 237 -12.74 21.68 -23.21
CA VAL A 237 -14.16 21.41 -23.56
C VAL A 237 -14.97 22.70 -23.58
N TYR A 238 -14.85 23.56 -22.56
CA TYR A 238 -15.56 24.83 -22.51
C TYR A 238 -15.18 25.77 -23.66
N GLU A 239 -13.91 25.86 -24.01
CA GLU A 239 -13.45 26.65 -25.14
C GLU A 239 -14.00 26.12 -26.48
N ARG A 240 -14.07 24.80 -26.64
CA ARG A 240 -14.67 24.17 -27.83
C ARG A 240 -16.17 24.48 -27.93
N GLN A 241 -16.88 24.39 -26.79
CA GLN A 241 -18.30 24.77 -26.75
C GLN A 241 -18.51 26.26 -27.04
N GLY A 242 -17.67 27.14 -26.50
CA GLY A 242 -17.71 28.57 -26.76
C GLY A 242 -17.54 28.90 -28.26
N ARG A 243 -16.58 28.25 -28.93
CA ARG A 243 -16.40 28.41 -30.39
C ARG A 243 -17.62 27.94 -31.17
N LYS A 244 -18.18 26.78 -30.86
CA LYS A 244 -19.40 26.29 -31.51
C LYS A 244 -20.59 27.23 -31.33
N MET A 245 -20.79 27.74 -30.12
CA MET A 245 -21.88 28.69 -29.84
C MET A 245 -21.71 30.00 -30.64
N HIS A 246 -20.48 30.47 -30.77
CA HIS A 246 -20.16 31.66 -31.61
C HIS A 246 -20.47 31.39 -33.09
N ASP A 247 -20.16 30.23 -33.61
CA ASP A 247 -20.42 29.83 -35.00
C ASP A 247 -21.96 29.72 -35.25
N TYR A 248 -22.72 29.11 -34.36
CA TYR A 248 -24.18 29.11 -34.45
C TYR A 248 -24.76 30.51 -34.44
N LYS A 249 -24.30 31.38 -33.56
CA LYS A 249 -24.75 32.78 -33.51
C LYS A 249 -24.49 33.52 -34.85
N ASN A 250 -23.37 33.30 -35.48
CA ASN A 250 -23.03 33.90 -36.79
C ASN A 250 -23.92 33.34 -37.90
N GLN A 251 -24.18 32.03 -37.91
CA GLN A 251 -25.09 31.41 -38.87
C GLN A 251 -26.51 31.92 -38.76
N ILE A 252 -27.03 32.05 -37.51
CA ILE A 252 -28.35 32.65 -37.25
C ILE A 252 -28.40 34.13 -37.74
N ARG A 253 -27.36 34.91 -37.50
CA ARG A 253 -27.28 36.28 -37.98
C ARG A 253 -27.31 36.34 -39.51
N THR A 254 -26.60 35.46 -40.18
CA THR A 254 -26.61 35.34 -41.64
C THR A 254 -28.00 34.98 -42.16
N MET A 255 -28.67 34.07 -41.53
CA MET A 255 -30.07 33.68 -41.86
C MET A 255 -30.99 34.88 -41.71
N GLN A 256 -30.90 35.64 -40.60
CA GLN A 256 -31.69 36.84 -40.40
C GLN A 256 -31.43 37.93 -41.48
N ALA A 257 -30.18 38.08 -41.94
CA ALA A 257 -29.85 39.02 -43.01
C ALA A 257 -30.45 38.57 -44.35
N LEU A 258 -30.45 37.28 -44.68
CA LEU A 258 -31.09 36.74 -45.89
C LEU A 258 -32.59 36.95 -45.91
N VAL A 259 -33.24 36.71 -44.77
CA VAL A 259 -34.71 36.96 -44.62
C VAL A 259 -35.04 38.47 -44.83
N LYS A 260 -34.20 39.37 -44.26
CA LYS A 260 -34.38 40.82 -44.43
C LYS A 260 -34.21 41.27 -45.87
N LYS A 261 -33.37 40.58 -46.67
CA LYS A 261 -33.18 40.84 -48.10
C LYS A 261 -34.25 40.22 -49.01
N GLY A 262 -35.18 39.48 -48.47
CA GLY A 262 -36.27 38.79 -49.22
C GLY A 262 -35.81 37.47 -49.86
N ASP A 263 -34.58 37.04 -49.64
CA ASP A 263 -34.05 35.75 -50.15
C ASP A 263 -34.45 34.59 -49.27
N THR A 264 -35.71 34.21 -49.32
CA THR A 264 -36.34 33.17 -48.54
C THR A 264 -35.80 31.79 -48.87
N GLN A 265 -35.36 31.53 -50.11
CA GLN A 265 -34.86 30.26 -50.56
C GLN A 265 -33.44 29.99 -49.98
N ALA A 266 -32.57 30.98 -50.02
CA ALA A 266 -31.25 30.88 -49.38
C ALA A 266 -31.31 30.76 -47.85
N ALA A 267 -32.27 31.48 -47.21
CA ALA A 267 -32.50 31.37 -45.77
C ALA A 267 -33.02 29.98 -45.36
N ALA A 268 -33.95 29.39 -46.14
CA ALA A 268 -34.44 28.04 -45.89
C ALA A 268 -33.32 26.98 -46.06
N ALA A 269 -32.51 27.07 -47.10
CA ALA A 269 -31.38 26.18 -47.31
C ALA A 269 -30.31 26.27 -46.18
N LEU A 270 -30.07 27.46 -45.64
CA LEU A 270 -29.16 27.66 -44.50
C LEU A 270 -29.76 27.06 -43.19
N ALA A 271 -31.09 27.26 -42.98
CA ALA A 271 -31.80 26.68 -41.85
C ALA A 271 -31.76 25.13 -41.86
N GLU A 272 -31.95 24.54 -43.05
CA GLU A 272 -31.89 23.08 -43.23
C GLU A 272 -30.51 22.53 -42.92
N ARG A 273 -29.43 23.15 -43.44
CA ARG A 273 -28.04 22.78 -43.09
C ARG A 273 -27.75 22.94 -41.59
N LEU A 274 -28.28 24.00 -40.96
CA LEU A 274 -28.08 24.23 -39.53
C LEU A 274 -28.82 23.17 -38.72
N THR A 275 -30.02 22.80 -39.11
CA THR A 275 -30.82 21.73 -38.49
C THR A 275 -30.14 20.38 -38.69
N GLU A 276 -29.59 20.09 -39.87
CA GLU A 276 -28.79 18.90 -40.15
C GLU A 276 -27.54 18.82 -39.27
N SER A 277 -26.76 19.93 -39.17
CA SER A 277 -25.56 19.97 -38.35
C SER A 277 -25.89 19.79 -36.86
N ILE A 278 -26.96 20.38 -36.36
CA ILE A 278 -27.45 20.21 -34.98
C ILE A 278 -27.97 18.78 -34.76
N SER A 279 -28.71 18.21 -35.70
CA SER A 279 -29.24 16.84 -35.59
C SER A 279 -28.13 15.77 -35.62
N VAL A 280 -27.03 16.05 -36.33
CA VAL A 280 -25.83 15.19 -36.30
C VAL A 280 -25.12 15.23 -34.93
N GLU A 281 -25.24 16.33 -34.20
CA GLU A 281 -24.74 16.51 -32.83
C GLU A 281 -25.77 16.14 -31.75
N MET A 282 -27.04 15.90 -32.13
CA MET A 282 -28.08 15.52 -31.17
C MET A 282 -27.86 14.14 -30.62
N VAL A 283 -28.19 14.01 -29.36
CA VAL A 283 -28.21 12.81 -28.52
C VAL A 283 -28.84 11.64 -29.28
N ALA A 284 -28.05 10.66 -29.74
CA ALA A 284 -28.53 9.48 -30.42
C ALA A 284 -29.34 8.57 -29.47
N VAL A 285 -29.04 8.68 -28.15
CA VAL A 285 -29.64 7.86 -27.09
C VAL A 285 -29.89 8.71 -25.86
N SER A 286 -31.11 8.62 -25.30
CA SER A 286 -31.46 9.18 -23.98
C SER A 286 -32.11 8.08 -23.13
N THR A 287 -31.55 7.80 -21.95
CA THR A 287 -31.91 6.67 -21.10
C THR A 287 -32.35 7.10 -19.70
N ASN A 288 -32.49 8.39 -19.43
CA ASN A 288 -32.68 8.98 -18.10
C ASN A 288 -31.53 8.70 -17.11
N HIS A 289 -30.32 8.27 -17.62
CA HIS A 289 -29.14 8.08 -16.81
C HIS A 289 -27.94 8.83 -17.45
N PRO A 290 -27.45 9.92 -16.82
CA PRO A 290 -26.47 10.83 -17.45
C PRO A 290 -25.19 10.14 -17.91
N VAL A 291 -24.67 9.20 -17.12
CA VAL A 291 -23.40 8.48 -17.43
C VAL A 291 -23.61 7.50 -18.60
N VAL A 292 -24.72 6.79 -18.64
CA VAL A 292 -25.08 5.89 -19.74
C VAL A 292 -25.21 6.68 -21.03
N ASP A 293 -25.95 7.79 -21.00
CA ASP A 293 -26.17 8.68 -22.14
C ASP A 293 -24.82 9.23 -22.67
N ALA A 294 -23.96 9.70 -21.76
CA ALA A 294 -22.65 10.23 -22.14
C ALA A 294 -21.79 9.17 -22.85
N VAL A 295 -21.69 7.96 -22.29
CA VAL A 295 -20.87 6.88 -22.89
C VAL A 295 -21.44 6.41 -24.21
N LEU A 296 -22.76 6.13 -24.29
CA LEU A 296 -23.37 5.63 -25.51
C LEU A 296 -23.27 6.64 -26.65
N ASN A 297 -23.54 7.92 -26.39
CA ASN A 297 -23.42 8.96 -27.40
C ASN A 297 -21.97 9.19 -27.83
N GLN A 298 -21.00 9.18 -26.91
CA GLN A 298 -19.57 9.25 -27.25
C GLN A 298 -19.15 8.11 -28.20
N LYS A 299 -19.55 6.86 -27.88
CA LYS A 299 -19.19 5.69 -28.68
C LYS A 299 -19.94 5.67 -30.05
N PHE A 300 -21.16 6.16 -30.09
CA PHE A 300 -21.91 6.36 -31.32
C PHE A 300 -21.16 7.29 -32.29
N HIS A 301 -20.75 8.47 -31.83
CA HIS A 301 -19.98 9.40 -32.64
C HIS A 301 -18.66 8.82 -33.09
N ALA A 302 -17.91 8.15 -32.18
CA ALA A 302 -16.66 7.48 -32.52
C ALA A 302 -16.79 6.37 -33.58
N ALA A 303 -17.89 5.63 -33.56
CA ALA A 303 -18.21 4.63 -34.58
C ALA A 303 -18.52 5.28 -35.94
N ARG A 304 -19.35 6.33 -35.93
CA ARG A 304 -19.79 7.06 -37.12
C ARG A 304 -18.61 7.73 -37.84
N GLU A 305 -17.70 8.38 -37.11
CA GLU A 305 -16.46 8.97 -37.65
C GLU A 305 -15.59 7.94 -38.39
N ARG A 306 -15.69 6.66 -38.01
CA ARG A 306 -14.96 5.55 -38.65
C ARG A 306 -15.74 4.81 -39.70
N GLY A 307 -16.90 5.36 -40.16
CA GLY A 307 -17.73 4.80 -41.22
C GLY A 307 -18.57 3.58 -40.79
N MET A 308 -18.88 3.45 -39.50
CA MET A 308 -19.70 2.38 -38.95
C MET A 308 -21.09 2.87 -38.59
N SER A 309 -22.06 1.96 -38.63
CA SER A 309 -23.41 2.24 -38.11
C SER A 309 -23.59 1.59 -36.73
N MET A 310 -24.35 2.25 -35.85
CA MET A 310 -24.69 1.70 -34.53
C MET A 310 -26.19 1.80 -34.32
N THR A 311 -26.82 0.71 -33.92
CA THR A 311 -28.24 0.64 -33.62
C THR A 311 -28.46 0.36 -32.14
N PHE A 312 -29.45 1.03 -31.54
CA PHE A 312 -29.72 0.95 -30.12
C PHE A 312 -31.12 0.39 -29.84
N ARG A 313 -31.20 -0.56 -28.91
CA ARG A 313 -32.40 -0.96 -28.22
C ARG A 313 -32.19 -0.71 -26.73
N VAL A 314 -32.58 0.46 -26.26
CA VAL A 314 -32.26 0.93 -24.90
C VAL A 314 -33.54 1.25 -24.17
N GLY A 315 -33.66 0.81 -22.92
CA GLY A 315 -34.74 1.12 -22.01
C GLY A 315 -34.42 2.30 -21.10
N ASP A 316 -35.33 2.60 -20.18
CA ASP A 316 -35.09 3.57 -19.10
C ASP A 316 -34.10 3.03 -18.10
N MET A 317 -33.01 3.77 -17.84
CA MET A 317 -31.93 3.43 -16.93
C MET A 317 -31.90 4.31 -15.68
N GLY A 318 -32.92 5.13 -15.44
CA GLY A 318 -32.97 6.02 -14.26
C GLY A 318 -32.92 5.29 -12.91
N GLY A 319 -33.25 3.99 -12.88
CA GLY A 319 -33.17 3.13 -11.70
C GLY A 319 -31.94 2.20 -11.64
N LEU A 320 -30.90 2.47 -12.41
CA LEU A 320 -29.69 1.63 -12.46
C LEU A 320 -28.97 1.57 -11.11
N ARG A 321 -28.70 0.35 -10.62
CA ARG A 321 -28.04 0.13 -9.31
C ARG A 321 -26.52 0.04 -9.38
N LEU A 322 -25.93 0.12 -10.56
CA LEU A 322 -24.48 0.16 -10.74
C LEU A 322 -23.95 1.54 -10.33
N ASN A 323 -22.73 1.58 -9.79
CA ASN A 323 -22.04 2.87 -9.62
C ASN A 323 -21.59 3.43 -10.98
N GLU A 324 -21.29 4.72 -11.02
CA GLU A 324 -20.92 5.41 -12.25
C GLU A 324 -19.65 4.86 -12.89
N GLU A 325 -18.64 4.52 -12.09
CA GLU A 325 -17.37 3.97 -12.54
C GLU A 325 -17.56 2.60 -13.19
N GLU A 326 -18.31 1.71 -12.57
CA GLU A 326 -18.61 0.37 -13.08
C GLU A 326 -19.49 0.44 -14.33
N THR A 327 -20.42 1.39 -14.40
CA THR A 327 -21.20 1.66 -15.60
C THR A 327 -20.30 2.04 -16.77
N VAL A 328 -19.35 2.93 -16.56
CA VAL A 328 -18.35 3.30 -17.58
C VAL A 328 -17.49 2.10 -17.97
N ILE A 329 -17.03 1.30 -17.03
CA ILE A 329 -16.21 0.10 -17.29
C ILE A 329 -16.97 -0.89 -18.18
N LEU A 330 -18.20 -1.22 -17.84
CA LEU A 330 -19.02 -2.17 -18.61
C LEU A 330 -19.28 -1.68 -20.04
N LEU A 331 -19.81 -0.46 -20.16
CA LEU A 331 -20.22 0.08 -21.46
C LEU A 331 -19.01 0.33 -22.35
N SER A 332 -17.96 0.96 -21.82
CA SER A 332 -16.79 1.31 -22.63
C SER A 332 -16.04 0.08 -23.13
N ASN A 333 -15.77 -0.91 -22.26
CA ASN A 333 -14.99 -2.08 -22.67
C ASN A 333 -15.69 -2.89 -23.79
N LEU A 334 -17.00 -3.12 -23.69
CA LEU A 334 -17.70 -3.89 -24.70
C LEU A 334 -17.87 -3.11 -26.02
N LEU A 335 -18.15 -1.80 -25.94
CA LEU A 335 -18.30 -0.96 -27.13
C LEU A 335 -16.95 -0.69 -27.82
N ASP A 336 -15.87 -0.50 -27.07
CA ASP A 336 -14.54 -0.32 -27.64
C ASP A 336 -14.07 -1.59 -28.36
N ASN A 337 -14.31 -2.76 -27.79
CA ASN A 337 -14.03 -4.04 -28.44
C ASN A 337 -14.83 -4.18 -29.76
N ALA A 338 -16.10 -3.85 -29.74
CA ALA A 338 -16.95 -3.91 -30.94
C ALA A 338 -16.47 -2.93 -32.03
N ILE A 339 -16.14 -1.70 -31.65
CA ILE A 339 -15.63 -0.69 -32.59
C ILE A 339 -14.28 -1.14 -33.15
N HIS A 340 -13.38 -1.67 -32.32
CA HIS A 340 -12.07 -2.17 -32.76
C HIS A 340 -12.17 -3.25 -33.79
N GLU A 341 -13.02 -4.25 -33.58
CA GLU A 341 -13.23 -5.34 -34.54
C GLU A 341 -13.93 -4.86 -35.83
N CYS A 342 -14.90 -3.95 -35.70
CA CYS A 342 -15.56 -3.38 -36.87
C CYS A 342 -14.63 -2.55 -37.78
N VAL A 343 -13.58 -1.93 -37.26
CA VAL A 343 -12.54 -1.26 -38.09
C VAL A 343 -11.94 -2.23 -39.11
N LYS A 344 -11.69 -3.49 -38.71
CA LYS A 344 -11.13 -4.50 -39.58
C LYS A 344 -12.12 -4.88 -40.71
N VAL A 345 -13.43 -4.94 -40.41
CA VAL A 345 -14.50 -5.21 -41.35
C VAL A 345 -14.65 -4.08 -42.37
N VAL A 346 -14.64 -2.82 -41.90
CA VAL A 346 -14.74 -1.63 -42.78
C VAL A 346 -13.53 -1.54 -43.71
N ARG A 347 -12.33 -1.86 -43.24
CA ARG A 347 -11.11 -1.90 -44.06
C ARG A 347 -11.18 -2.90 -45.22
N GLN A 348 -12.02 -3.92 -45.10
CA GLN A 348 -12.31 -4.88 -46.17
C GLN A 348 -13.44 -4.44 -47.13
N GLY A 349 -13.92 -3.20 -47.01
CA GLY A 349 -15.02 -2.67 -47.83
C GLY A 349 -16.39 -3.23 -47.48
N ARG A 350 -16.54 -3.90 -46.31
CA ARG A 350 -17.83 -4.44 -45.83
C ARG A 350 -18.51 -3.46 -44.87
N ASN A 351 -19.85 -3.40 -44.93
CA ASN A 351 -20.63 -2.60 -43.99
C ASN A 351 -20.55 -3.20 -42.58
N ALA A 352 -20.22 -2.36 -41.59
CA ALA A 352 -20.18 -2.74 -40.19
C ALA A 352 -21.33 -2.06 -39.40
N VAL A 353 -22.18 -2.90 -38.80
CA VAL A 353 -23.28 -2.46 -37.95
C VAL A 353 -23.10 -3.06 -36.56
N ILE A 354 -23.01 -2.19 -35.54
CA ILE A 354 -22.93 -2.59 -34.13
C ILE A 354 -24.35 -2.52 -33.56
N HIS A 355 -24.84 -3.63 -33.01
CA HIS A 355 -26.16 -3.67 -32.35
C HIS A 355 -25.96 -3.66 -30.84
N VAL A 356 -26.54 -2.66 -30.18
CA VAL A 356 -26.47 -2.47 -28.74
C VAL A 356 -27.86 -2.66 -28.14
N LYS A 357 -27.97 -3.58 -27.17
CA LYS A 357 -29.19 -3.76 -26.35
C LYS A 357 -28.82 -3.48 -24.91
N LEU A 358 -29.51 -2.53 -24.27
CA LEU A 358 -29.38 -2.20 -22.85
C LEU A 358 -30.78 -2.01 -22.26
N VAL A 359 -31.26 -2.99 -21.54
CA VAL A 359 -32.63 -3.02 -21.03
C VAL A 359 -32.69 -3.57 -19.61
N GLN A 360 -33.71 -3.16 -18.86
CA GLN A 360 -34.07 -3.78 -17.59
C GLN A 360 -35.30 -4.65 -17.80
N GLU A 361 -35.18 -5.97 -17.67
CA GLU A 361 -36.27 -6.92 -17.83
C GLU A 361 -36.32 -7.86 -16.63
N GLY A 362 -37.46 -7.96 -15.95
CA GLY A 362 -37.66 -8.83 -14.80
C GLY A 362 -36.73 -8.52 -13.59
N GLY A 363 -36.36 -7.26 -13.41
CA GLY A 363 -35.45 -6.83 -12.32
C GLY A 363 -33.97 -7.09 -12.61
N LYS A 364 -33.66 -7.59 -13.81
CA LYS A 364 -32.28 -7.81 -14.27
C LYS A 364 -31.88 -6.80 -15.32
N LEU A 365 -30.65 -6.29 -15.25
CA LEU A 365 -30.03 -5.52 -16.30
C LEU A 365 -29.46 -6.47 -17.36
N ILE A 366 -29.84 -6.28 -18.63
CA ILE A 366 -29.30 -7.01 -19.76
C ILE A 366 -28.56 -6.02 -20.66
N PHE A 367 -27.26 -6.16 -20.74
CA PHE A 367 -26.43 -5.41 -21.67
C PHE A 367 -25.80 -6.35 -22.68
N SER A 368 -26.08 -6.19 -23.96
CA SER A 368 -25.48 -6.98 -25.02
C SER A 368 -24.98 -6.12 -26.17
N VAL A 369 -23.84 -6.49 -26.70
CA VAL A 369 -23.23 -5.86 -27.86
C VAL A 369 -22.94 -6.95 -28.89
N ARG A 370 -23.43 -6.75 -30.10
CA ARG A 370 -23.23 -7.66 -31.26
C ARG A 370 -22.63 -6.87 -32.41
N ASN A 371 -21.55 -7.39 -32.95
CA ASN A 371 -20.85 -6.79 -34.08
C ASN A 371 -20.37 -7.82 -35.07
N PRO A 372 -20.18 -7.46 -36.37
CA PRO A 372 -19.55 -8.33 -37.34
C PRO A 372 -18.06 -8.53 -37.09
N VAL A 373 -17.52 -9.65 -37.49
CA VAL A 373 -16.08 -9.97 -37.44
C VAL A 373 -15.60 -10.41 -38.83
N VAL A 374 -14.29 -10.40 -39.07
CA VAL A 374 -13.67 -10.83 -40.30
C VAL A 374 -13.52 -12.33 -40.31
N GLU A 375 -13.14 -12.92 -39.20
CA GLU A 375 -12.91 -14.34 -39.02
C GLU A 375 -13.25 -14.73 -37.57
N LYS A 376 -13.40 -16.05 -37.35
CA LYS A 376 -13.65 -16.55 -35.99
C LYS A 376 -12.47 -16.25 -35.09
N VAL A 377 -12.65 -15.33 -34.16
CA VAL A 377 -11.64 -14.97 -33.17
C VAL A 377 -11.69 -15.97 -32.00
N GLN A 378 -10.55 -16.57 -31.66
CA GLN A 378 -10.43 -17.22 -30.36
C GLN A 378 -10.56 -16.14 -29.29
N VAL A 379 -11.59 -16.24 -28.46
CA VAL A 379 -11.85 -15.30 -27.39
C VAL A 379 -10.77 -15.53 -26.33
N THR A 380 -9.69 -14.77 -26.41
CA THR A 380 -8.73 -14.65 -25.30
C THR A 380 -9.24 -13.56 -24.35
N GLU A 381 -9.35 -13.86 -23.08
CA GLU A 381 -9.72 -12.88 -22.05
C GLU A 381 -8.60 -11.82 -21.94
N GLY A 382 -8.70 -10.75 -22.76
CA GLY A 382 -7.89 -9.55 -22.61
C GLY A 382 -8.39 -8.74 -21.41
N THR A 383 -7.59 -7.75 -20.98
CA THR A 383 -7.88 -6.88 -19.81
C THR A 383 -9.27 -6.28 -19.83
N GLY A 384 -9.81 -5.91 -21.01
CA GLY A 384 -11.16 -5.31 -21.12
C GLY A 384 -12.28 -6.29 -20.77
N LEU A 385 -12.26 -7.51 -21.29
CA LEU A 385 -13.27 -8.54 -20.99
C LEU A 385 -13.14 -9.06 -19.56
N SER A 386 -11.92 -9.14 -19.02
CA SER A 386 -11.67 -9.48 -17.61
C SER A 386 -12.29 -8.44 -16.66
N ASN A 387 -12.18 -7.15 -16.98
CA ASN A 387 -12.82 -6.08 -16.18
C ASN A 387 -14.35 -6.18 -16.21
N VAL A 388 -14.94 -6.49 -17.39
CA VAL A 388 -16.39 -6.70 -17.52
C VAL A 388 -16.85 -7.88 -16.66
N LYS A 389 -16.11 -9.00 -16.70
CA LYS A 389 -16.38 -10.18 -15.87
C LYS A 389 -16.30 -9.89 -14.39
N ALA A 390 -15.26 -9.17 -13.96
CA ALA A 390 -15.09 -8.78 -12.56
C ALA A 390 -16.27 -7.93 -12.04
N VAL A 391 -16.82 -7.02 -12.87
CA VAL A 391 -18.01 -6.26 -12.51
C VAL A 391 -19.23 -7.19 -12.47
N ALA A 392 -19.42 -8.09 -13.44
CA ALA A 392 -20.52 -9.04 -13.43
C ALA A 392 -20.51 -9.91 -12.18
N ASP A 393 -19.37 -10.50 -11.84
CA ASP A 393 -19.18 -11.34 -10.65
C ASP A 393 -19.49 -10.59 -9.36
N LYS A 394 -19.09 -9.31 -9.26
CA LYS A 394 -19.35 -8.45 -8.10
C LYS A 394 -20.84 -8.29 -7.79
N TYR A 395 -21.66 -8.22 -8.83
CA TYR A 395 -23.12 -8.07 -8.71
C TYR A 395 -23.89 -9.39 -8.75
N GLY A 396 -23.18 -10.55 -8.73
CA GLY A 396 -23.79 -11.88 -8.78
C GLY A 396 -24.45 -12.19 -10.11
N GLY A 397 -23.98 -11.53 -11.17
CA GLY A 397 -24.50 -11.67 -12.53
C GLY A 397 -23.68 -12.63 -13.38
N ASP A 398 -24.06 -12.74 -14.64
CA ASP A 398 -23.43 -13.61 -15.63
C ASP A 398 -22.82 -12.80 -16.77
N PHE A 399 -21.65 -13.22 -17.25
CA PHE A 399 -21.01 -12.70 -18.45
C PHE A 399 -20.72 -13.84 -19.44
N ALA A 400 -21.26 -13.72 -20.64
CA ALA A 400 -21.08 -14.70 -21.72
C ALA A 400 -20.62 -14.03 -23.01
N VAL A 401 -19.72 -14.70 -23.69
CA VAL A 401 -19.21 -14.27 -25.01
C VAL A 401 -19.34 -15.43 -26.00
N SER A 402 -19.84 -15.13 -27.18
CA SER A 402 -19.84 -16.10 -28.30
C SER A 402 -19.32 -15.45 -29.57
N CYS A 403 -18.54 -16.19 -30.33
CA CYS A 403 -18.02 -15.77 -31.64
C CYS A 403 -18.23 -16.88 -32.64
N ASP A 404 -18.94 -16.58 -33.71
CA ASP A 404 -19.00 -17.42 -34.89
C ASP A 404 -18.11 -16.85 -36.01
N THR A 405 -18.25 -17.33 -37.24
CA THR A 405 -17.47 -16.88 -38.42
C THR A 405 -17.84 -15.49 -38.91
N GLU A 406 -18.99 -14.96 -38.51
CA GLU A 406 -19.51 -13.69 -39.02
C GLU A 406 -19.77 -12.65 -37.92
N LYS A 407 -20.03 -13.10 -36.71
CA LYS A 407 -20.52 -12.22 -35.63
C LYS A 407 -19.89 -12.55 -34.30
N PHE A 408 -19.63 -11.50 -33.54
CA PHE A 408 -19.26 -11.55 -32.14
C PHE A 408 -20.43 -11.03 -31.30
N LEU A 409 -20.74 -11.74 -30.22
CA LEU A 409 -21.78 -11.35 -29.28
C LEU A 409 -21.22 -11.43 -27.86
N ALA A 410 -21.31 -10.34 -27.13
CA ALA A 410 -21.05 -10.27 -25.68
C ALA A 410 -22.34 -9.92 -24.95
N VAL A 411 -22.63 -10.62 -23.86
CA VAL A 411 -23.84 -10.42 -23.05
C VAL A 411 -23.44 -10.38 -21.58
N VAL A 412 -23.90 -9.34 -20.89
CA VAL A 412 -23.82 -9.20 -19.41
C VAL A 412 -25.24 -9.20 -18.89
N MET A 413 -25.50 -9.97 -17.84
CA MET A 413 -26.76 -9.99 -17.09
C MET A 413 -26.46 -9.74 -15.62
N LEU A 414 -27.04 -8.70 -15.01
CA LEU A 414 -26.86 -8.32 -13.62
C LEU A 414 -28.17 -8.28 -12.88
#